data_c03e0520437bb3e9390edd71212e3bf2
#
_entry.id   c03e0520437bb3e9390edd71212e3bf2
#
_cell.length_a   1.000
_cell.length_b   1.000
_cell.length_c   1.000
_cell.angle_alpha   90.00
_cell.angle_beta   90.00
_cell.angle_gamma   90.00
#
_symmetry.space_group_name_H-M   'P 1'
#
loop_
_entity.id
_entity.type
_entity.pdbx_description
1 polymer ?
#
loop_
_entity_poly.entity_id
_entity_poly.type
_entity_poly.pdbx_seq_one_letter_code
_entity_poly.pdbx_strand_id
1 'polypeptide(L)'
;MGFELPVIATPDGSGEATACGSATAGAFEPSRRLPPWLKRDLPKGNFDNFTAGLLDELRLETVCDNAKCPNRMECYSQKTATFMILGNVCTRPCGFCAVARGRPDELESDEPSRVAEAAARLGLKHVVITSVTRADLPDGGAEHFYQSVLAV
;
A
#
# COMPACT_ATOMS: atom_id res chain seq x y z
N MET A 1 -11.87 -24.63 27.54
CA MET A 1 -11.68 -23.34 28.22
C MET A 1 -12.07 -22.26 27.23
N GLY A 2 -13.34 -21.74 27.38
CA GLY A 2 -13.85 -20.70 26.49
C GLY A 2 -13.30 -19.34 26.90
N PHE A 3 -12.70 -18.64 25.96
CA PHE A 3 -12.31 -17.24 26.13
C PHE A 3 -13.55 -16.37 25.87
N GLU A 4 -14.16 -15.85 26.91
CA GLU A 4 -15.24 -14.88 26.82
C GLU A 4 -14.62 -13.48 26.73
N LEU A 5 -14.80 -12.81 25.56
CA LEU A 5 -14.35 -11.43 25.38
C LEU A 5 -15.28 -10.48 26.15
N PRO A 6 -14.77 -9.50 26.90
CA PRO A 6 -15.62 -8.53 27.58
C PRO A 6 -16.39 -7.68 26.57
N VAL A 7 -17.71 -7.72 26.66
CA VAL A 7 -18.59 -6.83 25.89
C VAL A 7 -18.51 -5.44 26.51
N ILE A 8 -18.01 -4.46 25.76
CA ILE A 8 -18.02 -3.05 26.15
C ILE A 8 -19.48 -2.59 26.07
N ALA A 9 -20.08 -2.30 27.25
CA ALA A 9 -21.43 -1.74 27.32
C ALA A 9 -21.47 -0.39 26.59
N THR A 10 -22.39 -0.25 25.63
CA THR A 10 -22.72 1.04 25.05
C THR A 10 -23.42 1.90 26.09
N PRO A 11 -23.02 3.18 26.28
CA PRO A 11 -23.76 4.07 27.18
C PRO A 11 -25.12 4.37 26.55
N ASP A 12 -26.16 4.26 27.39
CA ASP A 12 -27.55 4.55 27.05
C ASP A 12 -27.68 5.97 26.50
N GLY A 13 -28.25 6.06 25.29
CA GLY A 13 -28.51 7.31 24.62
C GLY A 13 -29.64 8.12 25.22
N SER A 14 -29.34 8.93 26.22
CA SER A 14 -30.19 10.08 26.64
C SER A 14 -29.26 11.29 26.84
N GLY A 15 -28.69 11.79 25.77
CA GLY A 15 -27.94 13.04 25.73
C GLY A 15 -28.61 14.01 24.77
N GLU A 16 -29.15 15.09 25.33
CA GLU A 16 -29.70 16.22 24.60
C GLU A 16 -28.81 16.67 23.48
N ALA A 17 -29.39 16.91 22.29
CA ALA A 17 -28.72 17.48 21.16
C ALA A 17 -28.24 18.91 21.48
N THR A 18 -27.00 19.02 21.92
CA THR A 18 -26.34 20.31 22.06
C THR A 18 -26.10 20.85 20.64
N ALA A 19 -26.80 21.94 20.31
CA ALA A 19 -26.65 22.64 19.04
C ALA A 19 -25.17 22.92 18.79
N CYS A 20 -24.67 22.49 17.63
CA CYS A 20 -23.36 22.77 17.15
C CYS A 20 -23.21 24.29 17.03
N GLY A 21 -22.57 24.93 18.02
CA GLY A 21 -22.29 26.35 18.01
C GLY A 21 -21.48 26.69 16.77
N SER A 22 -21.90 27.75 16.06
CA SER A 22 -21.20 28.34 14.95
C SER A 22 -19.76 28.66 15.39
N ALA A 23 -18.82 27.83 15.01
CA ALA A 23 -17.41 28.12 15.18
C ALA A 23 -17.09 29.35 14.33
N THR A 24 -16.90 30.51 14.98
CA THR A 24 -16.29 31.67 14.37
C THR A 24 -15.00 31.21 13.71
N ALA A 25 -14.86 31.54 12.42
CA ALA A 25 -13.64 31.28 11.65
C ALA A 25 -12.44 31.88 12.41
N GLY A 26 -11.79 31.06 13.22
CA GLY A 26 -10.56 31.42 13.89
C GLY A 26 -9.53 31.73 12.83
N ALA A 27 -8.85 32.86 12.96
CA ALA A 27 -7.74 33.25 12.12
C ALA A 27 -6.78 32.06 11.97
N PHE A 28 -6.46 31.69 10.74
CA PHE A 28 -5.50 30.64 10.42
C PHE A 28 -4.16 31.00 11.04
N GLU A 29 -3.85 30.45 12.22
CA GLU A 29 -2.55 30.59 12.82
C GLU A 29 -1.52 29.95 11.90
N PRO A 30 -0.44 30.63 11.51
CA PRO A 30 0.59 30.06 10.67
C PRO A 30 1.10 28.78 11.32
N SER A 31 1.04 27.68 10.58
CA SER A 31 1.31 26.32 11.05
C SER A 31 2.54 26.28 11.94
N ARG A 32 2.35 25.87 13.19
CA ARG A 32 3.48 25.58 14.10
C ARG A 32 4.38 24.58 13.38
N ARG A 33 5.69 24.91 13.31
CA ARG A 33 6.68 23.99 12.72
C ARG A 33 6.52 22.62 13.37
N LEU A 34 6.51 21.57 12.55
CA LEU A 34 6.43 20.20 13.04
C LEU A 34 7.47 19.96 14.14
N PRO A 35 7.11 19.25 15.23
CA PRO A 35 8.06 18.86 16.25
C PRO A 35 9.27 18.14 15.66
N PRO A 36 10.46 18.21 16.25
CA PRO A 36 11.67 17.58 15.71
C PRO A 36 11.52 16.09 15.41
N TRP A 37 10.76 15.37 16.24
CA TRP A 37 10.52 13.92 16.10
C TRP A 37 9.57 13.55 14.94
N LEU A 38 8.83 14.51 14.39
CA LEU A 38 8.03 14.34 13.17
C LEU A 38 8.78 14.76 11.90
N LYS A 39 9.94 15.39 12.04
CA LYS A 39 10.76 15.76 10.89
C LYS A 39 11.54 14.55 10.44
N ARG A 40 11.42 14.22 9.15
CA ARG A 40 12.25 13.20 8.51
C ARG A 40 13.27 13.88 7.63
N ASP A 41 14.49 13.40 7.66
CA ASP A 41 15.50 13.79 6.68
C ASP A 41 15.14 13.17 5.34
N LEU A 42 15.21 13.98 4.28
CA LEU A 42 15.06 13.47 2.94
C LEU A 42 16.27 12.60 2.59
N PRO A 43 16.07 11.42 1.98
CA PRO A 43 17.17 10.59 1.56
C PRO A 43 18.13 11.37 0.64
N LYS A 44 19.42 11.34 0.95
CA LYS A 44 20.45 11.96 0.12
C LYS A 44 20.96 10.92 -0.89
N GLY A 45 20.74 11.16 -2.17
CA GLY A 45 21.26 10.30 -3.23
C GLY A 45 20.20 9.94 -4.28
N ASN A 46 20.63 9.22 -5.32
CA ASN A 46 19.79 8.80 -6.45
C ASN A 46 19.20 7.39 -6.29
N PHE A 47 19.19 6.84 -5.09
CA PHE A 47 18.77 5.44 -4.87
C PHE A 47 17.26 5.25 -5.02
N ASP A 48 16.45 6.26 -4.71
CA ASP A 48 15.02 6.28 -5.00
C ASP A 48 14.75 6.20 -6.51
N ASN A 49 15.52 6.95 -7.30
CA ASN A 49 15.43 6.91 -8.77
C ASN A 49 15.91 5.57 -9.34
N PHE A 50 16.91 4.92 -8.71
CA PHE A 50 17.35 3.60 -9.15
C PHE A 50 16.24 2.55 -8.96
N THR A 51 15.64 2.49 -7.78
CA THR A 51 14.57 1.54 -7.49
C THR A 51 13.34 1.82 -8.36
N ALA A 52 12.92 3.07 -8.47
CA ALA A 52 11.81 3.46 -9.33
C ALA A 52 12.08 3.12 -10.80
N GLY A 53 13.26 3.50 -11.32
CA GLY A 53 13.63 3.21 -12.71
C GLY A 53 13.70 1.71 -13.03
N LEU A 54 14.16 0.88 -12.07
CA LEU A 54 14.18 -0.56 -12.23
C LEU A 54 12.76 -1.15 -12.29
N LEU A 55 11.86 -0.67 -11.44
CA LEU A 55 10.47 -1.11 -11.42
C LEU A 55 9.74 -0.70 -12.71
N ASP A 56 9.99 0.50 -13.19
CA ASP A 56 9.45 1.00 -14.47
C ASP A 56 10.00 0.20 -15.66
N GLU A 57 11.31 -0.07 -15.70
CA GLU A 57 11.95 -0.89 -16.73
C GLU A 57 11.31 -2.28 -16.82
N LEU A 58 11.07 -2.89 -15.67
CA LEU A 58 10.47 -4.22 -15.57
C LEU A 58 8.94 -4.19 -15.57
N ARG A 59 8.31 -3.03 -15.72
CA ARG A 59 6.85 -2.87 -15.70
C ARG A 59 6.19 -3.54 -14.50
N LEU A 60 6.76 -3.33 -13.32
CA LEU A 60 6.28 -3.92 -12.08
C LEU A 60 5.53 -2.89 -11.23
N GLU A 61 4.39 -3.31 -10.75
CA GLU A 61 3.57 -2.52 -9.86
C GLU A 61 3.96 -2.70 -8.39
N THR A 62 3.82 -1.65 -7.60
CA THR A 62 4.07 -1.71 -6.16
C THR A 62 2.92 -1.13 -5.35
N VAL A 63 2.74 -1.66 -4.14
CA VAL A 63 1.83 -1.03 -3.17
C VAL A 63 2.32 0.36 -2.80
N CYS A 64 3.63 0.59 -2.83
CA CYS A 64 4.24 1.87 -2.49
C CYS A 64 3.73 3.01 -3.38
N ASP A 65 3.54 2.74 -4.67
CA ASP A 65 3.01 3.69 -5.64
C ASP A 65 1.47 3.70 -5.64
N ASN A 66 0.85 2.55 -5.79
CA ASN A 66 -0.59 2.43 -5.94
C ASN A 66 -1.37 2.83 -4.67
N ALA A 67 -0.83 2.57 -3.48
CA ALA A 67 -1.41 2.99 -2.21
C ALA A 67 -0.96 4.40 -1.78
N LYS A 68 -0.18 5.12 -2.60
CA LYS A 68 0.34 6.46 -2.30
C LYS A 68 1.04 6.53 -0.95
N CYS A 69 1.93 5.56 -0.70
CA CYS A 69 2.61 5.40 0.57
C CYS A 69 3.53 6.61 0.89
N PRO A 70 3.37 7.26 2.05
CA PRO A 70 4.20 8.41 2.42
C PRO A 70 5.67 8.03 2.69
N ASN A 71 5.96 6.76 2.90
CA ASN A 71 7.31 6.26 3.18
C ASN A 71 8.06 5.80 1.92
N ARG A 72 7.45 5.92 0.73
CA ARG A 72 8.00 5.44 -0.54
C ARG A 72 9.45 5.87 -0.76
N MET A 73 9.73 7.16 -0.60
CA MET A 73 11.09 7.71 -0.81
C MET A 73 12.13 7.06 0.10
N GLU A 74 11.80 6.86 1.36
CA GLU A 74 12.69 6.22 2.33
C GLU A 74 12.92 4.74 1.98
N CYS A 75 11.85 3.98 1.70
CA CYS A 75 11.96 2.57 1.31
C CYS A 75 12.75 2.39 0.02
N TYR A 76 12.46 3.19 -1.01
CA TYR A 76 13.14 3.10 -2.31
C TYR A 76 14.62 3.49 -2.21
N SER A 77 14.97 4.47 -1.35
CA SER A 77 16.37 4.81 -1.09
C SER A 77 17.15 3.67 -0.43
N GLN A 78 16.44 2.78 0.28
CA GLN A 78 17.00 1.57 0.90
C GLN A 78 16.84 0.33 0.00
N LYS A 79 16.48 0.51 -1.27
CA LYS A 79 16.22 -0.56 -2.25
C LYS A 79 15.14 -1.54 -1.78
N THR A 80 14.14 -1.03 -1.05
CA THR A 80 13.04 -1.85 -0.51
C THR A 80 11.74 -1.46 -1.19
N ALA A 81 11.02 -2.45 -1.70
CA ALA A 81 9.70 -2.28 -2.30
C ALA A 81 8.79 -3.45 -1.92
N THR A 82 7.47 -3.19 -1.92
CA THR A 82 6.46 -4.25 -1.78
C THR A 82 5.82 -4.44 -3.14
N PHE A 83 6.10 -5.57 -3.77
CA PHE A 83 5.56 -5.90 -5.08
C PHE A 83 4.07 -6.14 -5.01
N MET A 84 3.35 -5.65 -6.00
CA MET A 84 1.92 -5.89 -6.16
C MET A 84 1.71 -6.60 -7.49
N ILE A 85 1.30 -7.85 -7.45
CA ILE A 85 1.09 -8.70 -8.61
C ILE A 85 -0.39 -8.82 -8.98
N LEU A 86 -0.67 -9.45 -10.11
CA LEU A 86 -2.00 -9.59 -10.74
C LEU A 86 -2.53 -8.27 -11.32
N GLY A 87 -1.65 -7.29 -11.56
CA GLY A 87 -1.98 -5.99 -12.10
C GLY A 87 -2.24 -4.91 -11.05
N ASN A 88 -2.71 -3.75 -11.50
CA ASN A 88 -2.91 -2.55 -10.68
C ASN A 88 -4.38 -2.16 -10.49
N VAL A 89 -5.32 -2.97 -10.97
CA VAL A 89 -6.76 -2.76 -10.84
C VAL A 89 -7.39 -3.89 -10.03
N CYS A 90 -8.09 -3.53 -8.97
CA CYS A 90 -8.74 -4.49 -8.06
C CYS A 90 -10.23 -4.61 -8.36
N THR A 91 -10.77 -5.83 -8.30
CA THR A 91 -12.20 -6.07 -8.46
C THR A 91 -13.03 -5.73 -7.22
N ARG A 92 -12.39 -5.49 -6.05
CA ARG A 92 -13.09 -5.19 -4.79
C ARG A 92 -13.17 -3.69 -4.48
N PRO A 93 -14.34 -3.17 -4.06
CA PRO A 93 -14.53 -1.77 -3.70
C PRO A 93 -14.24 -1.50 -2.20
N CYS A 94 -13.01 -1.73 -1.74
CA CYS A 94 -12.65 -1.45 -0.34
C CYS A 94 -12.55 0.05 -0.09
N GLY A 95 -13.32 0.58 0.87
CA GLY A 95 -13.44 2.03 1.12
C GLY A 95 -12.15 2.71 1.62
N PHE A 96 -11.23 1.96 2.22
CA PHE A 96 -9.96 2.46 2.77
C PHE A 96 -8.77 2.30 1.81
N CYS A 97 -8.94 1.60 0.68
CA CYS A 97 -7.84 1.27 -0.22
C CYS A 97 -7.74 2.31 -1.34
N ALA A 98 -6.51 2.76 -1.62
CA ALA A 98 -6.22 3.72 -2.68
C ALA A 98 -5.95 3.08 -4.05
N VAL A 99 -5.83 1.75 -4.12
CA VAL A 99 -5.63 1.02 -5.38
C VAL A 99 -6.84 1.22 -6.31
N ALA A 100 -6.56 1.36 -7.60
CA ALA A 100 -7.59 1.55 -8.62
C ALA A 100 -8.59 0.40 -8.63
N ARG A 101 -9.86 0.72 -8.91
CA ARG A 101 -10.97 -0.25 -8.93
C ARG A 101 -11.56 -0.31 -10.31
N GLY A 102 -11.93 -1.50 -10.72
CA GLY A 102 -12.54 -1.68 -12.03
C GLY A 102 -12.44 -3.08 -12.57
N ARG A 103 -12.42 -3.17 -13.89
CA ARG A 103 -12.15 -4.41 -14.61
C ARG A 103 -10.65 -4.49 -14.86
N PRO A 104 -9.95 -5.48 -14.29
CA PRO A 104 -8.53 -5.68 -14.54
C PRO A 104 -8.27 -6.14 -15.97
N ASP A 105 -7.07 -5.87 -16.46
CA ASP A 105 -6.56 -6.39 -17.72
C ASP A 105 -6.22 -7.88 -17.61
N GLU A 106 -5.87 -8.50 -18.73
CA GLU A 106 -5.39 -9.89 -18.77
C GLU A 106 -4.09 -10.05 -17.98
N LEU A 107 -3.88 -11.25 -17.42
CA LEU A 107 -2.66 -11.55 -16.67
C LEU A 107 -1.45 -11.64 -17.61
N GLU A 108 -0.39 -10.97 -17.22
CA GLU A 108 0.91 -11.09 -17.88
C GLU A 108 1.65 -12.33 -17.39
N SER A 109 1.82 -13.32 -18.23
CA SER A 109 2.45 -14.60 -17.87
C SER A 109 3.94 -14.47 -17.49
N ASP A 110 4.59 -13.39 -17.87
CA ASP A 110 6.00 -13.07 -17.59
C ASP A 110 6.20 -12.29 -16.28
N GLU A 111 5.11 -11.84 -15.62
CA GLU A 111 5.20 -11.08 -14.36
C GLU A 111 6.00 -11.81 -13.27
N PRO A 112 5.84 -13.15 -13.02
CA PRO A 112 6.64 -13.85 -12.02
C PRO A 112 8.15 -13.78 -12.25
N SER A 113 8.58 -13.92 -13.50
CA SER A 113 10.02 -13.84 -13.85
C SER A 113 10.58 -12.42 -13.68
N ARG A 114 9.79 -11.39 -13.99
CA ARG A 114 10.17 -9.99 -13.79
C ARG A 114 10.28 -9.64 -12.31
N VAL A 115 9.41 -10.18 -11.46
CA VAL A 115 9.49 -10.01 -10.00
C VAL A 115 10.76 -10.64 -9.46
N ALA A 116 11.09 -11.86 -9.89
CA ALA A 116 12.35 -12.53 -9.50
C ALA A 116 13.59 -11.74 -9.95
N GLU A 117 13.59 -11.21 -11.17
CA GLU A 117 14.67 -10.36 -11.68
C GLU A 117 14.81 -9.08 -10.86
N ALA A 118 13.71 -8.41 -10.53
CA ALA A 118 13.73 -7.22 -9.70
C ALA A 118 14.29 -7.52 -8.30
N ALA A 119 13.86 -8.62 -7.67
CA ALA A 119 14.36 -9.05 -6.38
C ALA A 119 15.87 -9.30 -6.39
N ALA A 120 16.38 -9.97 -7.44
CA ALA A 120 17.80 -10.22 -7.62
C ALA A 120 18.59 -8.92 -7.85
N ARG A 121 18.14 -8.03 -8.73
CA ARG A 121 18.82 -6.75 -9.05
C ARG A 121 18.81 -5.77 -7.87
N LEU A 122 17.77 -5.80 -7.03
CA LEU A 122 17.72 -5.02 -5.78
C LEU A 122 18.57 -5.65 -4.67
N GLY A 123 18.93 -6.94 -4.79
CA GLY A 123 19.69 -7.68 -3.79
C GLY A 123 18.89 -7.94 -2.52
N LEU A 124 17.59 -8.19 -2.65
CA LEU A 124 16.69 -8.38 -1.52
C LEU A 124 16.96 -9.71 -0.81
N LYS A 125 17.03 -9.68 0.52
CA LYS A 125 17.08 -10.89 1.38
C LYS A 125 15.69 -11.38 1.75
N HIS A 126 14.72 -10.48 1.74
CA HIS A 126 13.33 -10.74 2.01
C HIS A 126 12.48 -10.02 0.96
N VAL A 127 11.60 -10.74 0.32
CA VAL A 127 10.70 -10.20 -0.69
C VAL A 127 9.28 -10.18 -0.13
N VAL A 128 8.61 -9.05 -0.22
CA VAL A 128 7.20 -8.91 0.16
C VAL A 128 6.39 -8.80 -1.12
N ILE A 129 5.52 -9.78 -1.32
CA ILE A 129 4.61 -9.86 -2.45
C ILE A 129 3.18 -9.75 -1.94
N THR A 130 2.39 -8.92 -2.55
CA THR A 130 0.94 -8.83 -2.34
C THR A 130 0.24 -8.81 -3.68
N SER A 131 -1.08 -8.90 -3.68
CA SER A 131 -1.86 -8.92 -4.91
C SER A 131 -3.11 -8.09 -4.80
N VAL A 132 -3.64 -7.64 -5.93
CA VAL A 132 -5.01 -7.19 -6.04
C VAL A 132 -5.97 -8.38 -6.01
N THR A 133 -7.23 -8.14 -5.70
CA THR A 133 -8.26 -9.19 -5.80
C THR A 133 -8.69 -9.34 -7.25
N ARG A 134 -8.72 -10.58 -7.73
CA ARG A 134 -9.10 -10.97 -9.10
C ARG A 134 -10.31 -11.92 -9.03
N ALA A 135 -11.47 -11.40 -8.61
CA ALA A 135 -12.71 -12.17 -8.58
C ALA A 135 -13.24 -12.53 -9.99
N ASP A 136 -12.62 -11.98 -11.03
CA ASP A 136 -12.84 -12.29 -12.43
C ASP A 136 -12.21 -13.62 -12.87
N LEU A 137 -11.19 -14.09 -12.12
CA LEU A 137 -10.51 -15.36 -12.38
C LEU A 137 -11.16 -16.51 -11.57
N PRO A 138 -11.25 -17.72 -12.13
CA PRO A 138 -11.87 -18.86 -11.45
C PRO A 138 -11.14 -19.30 -10.18
N ASP A 139 -9.82 -19.11 -10.14
CA ASP A 139 -8.94 -19.42 -9.00
C ASP A 139 -8.59 -18.19 -8.15
N GLY A 140 -9.11 -17.01 -8.50
CA GLY A 140 -8.78 -15.73 -7.85
C GLY A 140 -7.33 -15.28 -8.06
N GLY A 141 -6.58 -15.92 -8.97
CA GLY A 141 -5.17 -15.65 -9.24
C GLY A 141 -4.20 -16.47 -8.38
N ALA A 142 -4.66 -17.56 -7.76
CA ALA A 142 -3.84 -18.38 -6.87
C ALA A 142 -2.67 -19.03 -7.60
N GLU A 143 -2.87 -19.54 -8.80
CA GLU A 143 -1.79 -20.15 -9.61
C GLU A 143 -0.71 -19.13 -9.94
N HIS A 144 -1.09 -17.95 -10.37
CA HIS A 144 -0.13 -16.88 -10.70
C HIS A 144 0.68 -16.43 -9.46
N PHE A 145 0.01 -16.35 -8.31
CA PHE A 145 0.68 -16.06 -7.04
C PHE A 145 1.69 -17.16 -6.67
N TYR A 146 1.29 -18.42 -6.82
CA TYR A 146 2.16 -19.59 -6.59
C TYR A 146 3.40 -19.55 -7.50
N GLN A 147 3.23 -19.29 -8.79
CA GLN A 147 4.34 -19.16 -9.73
C GLN A 147 5.28 -18.00 -9.36
N SER A 148 4.72 -16.88 -8.90
CA SER A 148 5.52 -15.73 -8.45
C SER A 148 6.38 -16.06 -7.22
N VAL A 149 5.84 -16.84 -6.28
CA VAL A 149 6.58 -17.28 -5.09
C VAL A 149 7.67 -18.29 -5.45
N LEU A 150 7.40 -19.18 -6.42
CA LEU A 150 8.42 -20.16 -6.87
C LEU A 150 9.56 -19.52 -7.66
N ALA A 151 9.29 -18.42 -8.38
CA ALA A 151 10.30 -17.74 -9.19
C ALA A 151 11.30 -16.94 -8.35
N VAL A 152 10.92 -16.45 -7.17
CA VAL A 152 11.73 -15.63 -6.24
C VAL A 152 12.55 -16.49 -5.29
#